data_c4df2cc0d7c27f20c3cfb26a63c1edb6
#
_entry.id   c4df2cc0d7c27f20c3cfb26a63c1edb6
#
_cell.length_a   1.000
_cell.length_b   1.000
_cell.length_c   1.000
_cell.angle_alpha   90.00
_cell.angle_beta   90.00
_cell.angle_gamma   90.00
#
_symmetry.space_group_name_H-M   'P 1'
#
loop_
_entity.id
_entity.type
_entity.pdbx_description
1 polymer ?
#
loop_
_entity_poly.entity_id
_entity_poly.type
_entity_poly.pdbx_seq_one_letter_code
_entity_poly.pdbx_strand_id
1 'polypeptide(L)'
;MNLLLAYGGTTDWKLPPDVRVTCCGESTAAIAAGLRPDTEVLVTDALPPANTSAPGLRWIHLMSAGYNQAIGHPLALRAGMRVSNAAGICAGPMAEFVVGQMLRHVKRFDDFARLQSGRTWPGRMAMATPPLRGRRALIVGYGGVGRETARLLTAMGVVVDAIQRTTDRQRYAGYLPQPGMGDAEGLLPARIFPTERLDEALASADFVILTIPLTPRTRHLLNGPTLAAMKPCAVIINVARGGLIDATALIAALDSGRVGHAYLDVFEPEPLAADSPLWAHPSITVTPHMSGVMPDAAVQQEGLLRQNLVRCQAGEPLLNEIAPVRLKG
;
A
#
# COMPACT_ATOMS: atom_id res chain seq x y z
N MET A 1 -22.83 -20.83 -5.95
CA MET A 1 -21.83 -19.98 -6.63
C MET A 1 -20.55 -20.81 -6.83
N ASN A 2 -20.02 -20.88 -8.06
CA ASN A 2 -18.81 -21.63 -8.37
C ASN A 2 -17.59 -20.71 -8.38
N LEU A 3 -16.64 -20.98 -7.49
CA LEU A 3 -15.45 -20.16 -7.27
C LEU A 3 -14.18 -20.95 -7.63
N LEU A 4 -13.33 -20.37 -8.46
CA LEU A 4 -11.97 -20.84 -8.70
C LEU A 4 -11.01 -20.04 -7.83
N LEU A 5 -10.27 -20.73 -6.96
CA LEU A 5 -9.26 -20.17 -6.08
C LEU A 5 -7.88 -20.56 -6.60
N ALA A 6 -7.14 -19.58 -7.11
CA ALA A 6 -5.74 -19.72 -7.50
C ALA A 6 -4.84 -19.25 -6.36
N TYR A 7 -4.49 -20.19 -5.48
CA TYR A 7 -3.70 -19.93 -4.27
C TYR A 7 -2.78 -21.12 -3.96
N GLY A 8 -1.49 -20.82 -3.74
CA GLY A 8 -0.47 -21.84 -3.50
C GLY A 8 -0.42 -22.40 -2.06
N GLY A 9 -1.21 -21.84 -1.15
CA GLY A 9 -1.26 -22.28 0.25
C GLY A 9 -2.32 -23.35 0.52
N THR A 10 -2.28 -23.94 1.72
CA THR A 10 -3.37 -24.79 2.20
C THR A 10 -4.58 -23.93 2.54
N THR A 11 -5.72 -24.21 1.89
CA THR A 11 -6.94 -23.43 2.07
C THR A 11 -7.98 -24.24 2.83
N ASP A 12 -7.99 -24.08 4.13
CA ASP A 12 -9.12 -24.49 4.97
C ASP A 12 -10.07 -23.28 5.20
N TRP A 13 -10.35 -22.55 4.14
CA TRP A 13 -11.18 -21.34 4.20
C TRP A 13 -12.63 -21.70 4.48
N LYS A 14 -13.19 -21.12 5.51
CA LYS A 14 -14.58 -21.31 5.95
C LYS A 14 -15.51 -20.39 5.15
N LEU A 15 -15.67 -20.63 3.86
CA LEU A 15 -16.58 -19.89 2.99
C LEU A 15 -18.03 -20.32 3.20
N PRO A 16 -19.02 -19.52 2.73
CA PRO A 16 -20.43 -19.88 2.81
C PRO A 16 -20.72 -21.27 2.19
N PRO A 17 -21.60 -22.08 2.77
CA PRO A 17 -21.79 -23.50 2.38
C PRO A 17 -22.37 -23.69 0.96
N ASP A 18 -22.96 -22.67 0.39
CA ASP A 18 -23.49 -22.65 -0.96
C ASP A 18 -22.43 -22.24 -2.02
N VAL A 19 -21.18 -21.98 -1.61
CA VAL A 19 -20.05 -21.70 -2.49
C VAL A 19 -19.25 -22.98 -2.73
N ARG A 20 -19.19 -23.41 -3.98
CA ARG A 20 -18.34 -24.52 -4.41
C ARG A 20 -16.98 -24.00 -4.78
N VAL A 21 -15.94 -24.41 -4.07
CA VAL A 21 -14.56 -23.99 -4.31
C VAL A 21 -13.82 -25.06 -5.10
N THR A 22 -13.16 -24.64 -6.17
CA THR A 22 -12.16 -25.43 -6.89
C THR A 22 -10.82 -24.71 -6.76
N CYS A 23 -9.76 -25.43 -6.44
CA CYS A 23 -8.41 -24.85 -6.31
C CYS A 23 -7.58 -25.16 -7.56
N CYS A 24 -6.69 -24.24 -7.92
CA CYS A 24 -5.66 -24.44 -8.95
C CYS A 24 -4.35 -23.75 -8.53
N GLY A 25 -3.27 -24.00 -9.31
CA GLY A 25 -2.01 -23.28 -9.11
C GLY A 25 -2.12 -21.80 -9.51
N GLU A 26 -1.17 -21.00 -9.05
CA GLU A 26 -1.14 -19.54 -9.21
C GLU A 26 -0.64 -19.08 -10.59
N SER A 27 -0.06 -19.98 -11.40
CA SER A 27 0.41 -19.60 -12.73
C SER A 27 -0.75 -19.24 -13.67
N THR A 28 -0.53 -18.29 -14.55
CA THR A 28 -1.52 -17.86 -15.55
C THR A 28 -2.08 -19.03 -16.37
N ALA A 29 -1.24 -20.02 -16.69
CA ALA A 29 -1.62 -21.24 -17.40
C ALA A 29 -2.50 -22.15 -16.54
N ALA A 30 -2.16 -22.35 -15.25
CA ALA A 30 -2.96 -23.14 -14.32
C ALA A 30 -4.34 -22.53 -14.09
N ILE A 31 -4.42 -21.20 -13.97
CA ILE A 31 -5.67 -20.47 -13.85
C ILE A 31 -6.53 -20.66 -15.10
N ALA A 32 -5.94 -20.54 -16.29
CA ALA A 32 -6.65 -20.76 -17.54
C ALA A 32 -7.21 -22.19 -17.67
N ALA A 33 -6.43 -23.19 -17.26
CA ALA A 33 -6.85 -24.60 -17.26
C ALA A 33 -7.91 -24.92 -16.18
N GLY A 34 -7.91 -24.18 -15.07
CA GLY A 34 -8.88 -24.33 -13.97
C GLY A 34 -10.23 -23.67 -14.24
N LEU A 35 -10.29 -22.67 -15.11
CA LEU A 35 -11.52 -21.97 -15.45
C LEU A 35 -12.49 -22.89 -16.22
N ARG A 36 -13.70 -23.01 -15.73
CA ARG A 36 -14.79 -23.77 -16.34
C ARG A 36 -15.88 -22.84 -16.86
N PRO A 37 -16.74 -23.29 -17.80
CA PRO A 37 -17.83 -22.47 -18.31
C PRO A 37 -18.79 -21.93 -17.23
N ASP A 38 -18.93 -22.66 -16.13
CA ASP A 38 -19.79 -22.34 -14.99
C ASP A 38 -19.04 -21.65 -13.83
N THR A 39 -17.75 -21.34 -13.96
CA THR A 39 -17.01 -20.57 -12.96
C THR A 39 -17.53 -19.14 -12.94
N GLU A 40 -18.01 -18.68 -11.79
CA GLU A 40 -18.61 -17.36 -11.61
C GLU A 40 -17.63 -16.36 -10.96
N VAL A 41 -16.74 -16.84 -10.09
CA VAL A 41 -15.79 -16.05 -9.32
C VAL A 41 -14.38 -16.58 -9.51
N LEU A 42 -13.44 -15.71 -9.80
CA LEU A 42 -12.00 -15.99 -9.81
C LEU A 42 -11.33 -15.21 -8.68
N VAL A 43 -10.66 -15.92 -7.76
CA VAL A 43 -9.83 -15.36 -6.69
C VAL A 43 -8.38 -15.65 -7.02
N THR A 44 -7.55 -14.60 -7.21
CA THR A 44 -6.21 -14.76 -7.77
C THR A 44 -5.33 -13.52 -7.58
N ASP A 45 -4.02 -13.67 -7.65
CA ASP A 45 -3.08 -12.55 -7.82
C ASP A 45 -2.64 -12.34 -9.27
N ALA A 46 -2.71 -13.38 -10.10
CA ALA A 46 -2.37 -13.29 -11.53
C ALA A 46 -3.64 -13.46 -12.38
N LEU A 47 -3.68 -12.86 -13.56
CA LEU A 47 -4.78 -13.07 -14.49
C LEU A 47 -4.35 -14.10 -15.56
N PRO A 48 -5.30 -14.92 -16.08
CA PRO A 48 -5.01 -15.87 -17.14
C PRO A 48 -4.67 -15.13 -18.45
N PRO A 49 -4.15 -15.81 -19.49
CA PRO A 49 -3.91 -15.18 -20.78
C PRO A 49 -5.15 -14.44 -21.31
N ALA A 50 -4.92 -13.33 -22.00
CA ALA A 50 -5.97 -12.41 -22.47
C ALA A 50 -7.06 -13.07 -23.35
N ASN A 51 -6.70 -14.16 -24.05
CA ASN A 51 -7.60 -14.93 -24.91
C ASN A 51 -8.34 -16.06 -24.18
N THR A 52 -8.24 -16.15 -22.85
CA THR A 52 -8.89 -17.22 -22.08
C THR A 52 -10.42 -17.06 -22.11
N SER A 53 -11.13 -18.13 -22.45
CA SER A 53 -12.59 -18.17 -22.41
C SER A 53 -13.08 -18.44 -20.99
N ALA A 54 -13.90 -17.55 -20.46
CA ALA A 54 -14.55 -17.69 -19.16
C ALA A 54 -15.97 -17.10 -19.20
N PRO A 55 -16.93 -17.75 -19.91
CA PRO A 55 -18.24 -17.15 -20.18
C PRO A 55 -19.07 -16.90 -18.91
N GLY A 56 -18.98 -17.79 -17.91
CA GLY A 56 -19.70 -17.67 -16.64
C GLY A 56 -19.09 -16.69 -15.65
N LEU A 57 -17.83 -16.26 -15.87
CA LEU A 57 -17.10 -15.42 -14.93
C LEU A 57 -17.73 -14.03 -14.87
N ARG A 58 -18.08 -13.58 -13.67
CA ARG A 58 -18.72 -12.28 -13.41
C ARG A 58 -18.02 -11.46 -12.34
N TRP A 59 -17.10 -12.06 -11.57
CA TRP A 59 -16.32 -11.36 -10.56
C TRP A 59 -14.89 -11.89 -10.48
N ILE A 60 -13.91 -10.97 -10.47
CA ILE A 60 -12.50 -11.23 -10.21
C ILE A 60 -12.15 -10.56 -8.87
N HIS A 61 -11.66 -11.33 -7.90
CA HIS A 61 -11.11 -10.83 -6.66
C HIS A 61 -9.58 -10.99 -6.67
N LEU A 62 -8.87 -9.87 -6.64
CA LEU A 62 -7.41 -9.84 -6.55
C LEU A 62 -7.00 -9.97 -5.09
N MET A 63 -6.11 -10.90 -4.78
CA MET A 63 -5.62 -11.16 -3.43
C MET A 63 -4.57 -10.12 -2.99
N SER A 64 -4.06 -9.30 -3.90
CA SER A 64 -3.19 -8.15 -3.63
C SER A 64 -4.00 -6.86 -3.43
N ALA A 65 -3.43 -5.90 -2.71
CA ALA A 65 -3.99 -4.54 -2.62
C ALA A 65 -3.80 -3.76 -3.92
N GLY A 66 -2.72 -4.03 -4.68
CA GLY A 66 -2.51 -3.51 -6.02
C GLY A 66 -3.44 -4.17 -7.04
N TYR A 67 -3.68 -3.49 -8.16
CA TYR A 67 -4.50 -4.01 -9.26
C TYR A 67 -3.86 -3.79 -10.64
N ASN A 68 -2.56 -3.56 -10.67
CA ASN A 68 -1.81 -3.29 -11.90
C ASN A 68 -2.00 -4.38 -12.97
N GLN A 69 -2.07 -5.65 -12.55
CA GLN A 69 -2.29 -6.80 -13.41
C GLN A 69 -3.66 -6.80 -14.10
N ALA A 70 -4.64 -6.07 -13.56
CA ALA A 70 -5.97 -5.97 -14.14
C ALA A 70 -6.13 -4.78 -15.09
N ILE A 71 -5.20 -3.82 -15.08
CA ILE A 71 -5.25 -2.64 -15.95
C ILE A 71 -5.06 -3.10 -17.41
N GLY A 72 -6.01 -2.74 -18.27
CA GLY A 72 -6.01 -3.12 -19.69
C GLY A 72 -6.35 -4.59 -19.97
N HIS A 73 -6.56 -5.43 -18.95
CA HIS A 73 -6.81 -6.85 -19.18
C HIS A 73 -8.24 -7.10 -19.72
N PRO A 74 -8.42 -7.83 -20.85
CA PRO A 74 -9.71 -8.01 -21.50
C PRO A 74 -10.81 -8.59 -20.61
N LEU A 75 -10.49 -9.59 -19.76
CA LEU A 75 -11.47 -10.14 -18.81
C LEU A 75 -11.92 -9.10 -17.78
N ALA A 76 -11.00 -8.28 -17.26
CA ALA A 76 -11.32 -7.24 -16.29
C ALA A 76 -12.13 -6.08 -16.89
N LEU A 77 -11.96 -5.84 -18.19
CA LEU A 77 -12.67 -4.80 -18.95
C LEU A 77 -13.99 -5.27 -19.55
N ARG A 78 -14.31 -6.56 -19.46
CA ARG A 78 -15.56 -7.12 -20.01
C ARG A 78 -16.79 -6.45 -19.38
N ALA A 79 -17.78 -6.14 -20.19
CA ALA A 79 -19.05 -5.55 -19.71
C ALA A 79 -19.69 -6.42 -18.63
N GLY A 80 -20.08 -5.82 -17.52
CA GLY A 80 -20.67 -6.51 -16.38
C GLY A 80 -19.66 -7.23 -15.46
N MET A 81 -18.34 -7.21 -15.78
CA MET A 81 -17.32 -7.77 -14.89
C MET A 81 -17.12 -6.87 -13.67
N ARG A 82 -17.22 -7.47 -12.50
CA ARG A 82 -16.84 -6.82 -11.24
C ARG A 82 -15.39 -7.18 -10.91
N VAL A 83 -14.61 -6.22 -10.46
CA VAL A 83 -13.23 -6.46 -10.01
C VAL A 83 -13.09 -5.85 -8.63
N SER A 84 -12.61 -6.63 -7.66
CA SER A 84 -12.28 -6.15 -6.32
C SER A 84 -10.87 -6.59 -5.93
N ASN A 85 -10.31 -5.96 -4.92
CA ASN A 85 -8.96 -6.26 -4.44
C ASN A 85 -8.90 -6.36 -2.91
N ALA A 86 -7.75 -6.81 -2.40
CA ALA A 86 -7.51 -6.98 -0.98
C ALA A 86 -6.96 -5.72 -0.27
N ALA A 87 -7.27 -4.53 -0.78
CA ALA A 87 -6.86 -3.30 -0.11
C ALA A 87 -7.40 -3.25 1.32
N GLY A 88 -6.57 -2.78 2.25
CA GLY A 88 -6.93 -2.64 3.66
C GLY A 88 -6.60 -3.84 4.55
N ILE A 89 -6.44 -5.06 4.03
CA ILE A 89 -6.11 -6.22 4.86
C ILE A 89 -4.79 -6.03 5.63
N CYS A 90 -3.81 -5.38 5.02
CA CYS A 90 -2.50 -5.09 5.61
C CYS A 90 -2.43 -3.68 6.24
N ALA A 91 -3.57 -3.00 6.46
CA ALA A 91 -3.55 -1.62 6.94
C ALA A 91 -2.87 -1.47 8.31
N GLY A 92 -3.12 -2.38 9.25
CA GLY A 92 -2.48 -2.42 10.56
C GLY A 92 -0.97 -2.58 10.49
N PRO A 93 -0.46 -3.72 9.99
CA PRO A 93 0.98 -3.97 9.89
C PRO A 93 1.74 -2.87 9.14
N MET A 94 1.20 -2.39 8.03
CA MET A 94 1.84 -1.31 7.26
C MET A 94 1.87 0.01 8.03
N ALA A 95 0.81 0.36 8.75
CA ALA A 95 0.78 1.56 9.57
C ALA A 95 1.75 1.47 10.76
N GLU A 96 1.84 0.30 11.41
CA GLU A 96 2.82 0.01 12.46
C GLU A 96 4.25 0.12 11.94
N PHE A 97 4.51 -0.42 10.74
CA PHE A 97 5.81 -0.30 10.09
C PHE A 97 6.19 1.17 9.85
N VAL A 98 5.27 1.99 9.32
CA VAL A 98 5.50 3.44 9.11
C VAL A 98 5.81 4.13 10.42
N VAL A 99 5.02 3.91 11.46
CA VAL A 99 5.26 4.48 12.81
C VAL A 99 6.61 4.02 13.36
N GLY A 100 6.95 2.74 13.19
CA GLY A 100 8.24 2.18 13.58
C GLY A 100 9.41 2.91 12.92
N GLN A 101 9.36 3.16 11.60
CA GLN A 101 10.41 3.90 10.90
C GLN A 101 10.49 5.38 11.34
N MET A 102 9.35 6.03 11.60
CA MET A 102 9.33 7.39 12.13
C MET A 102 9.99 7.46 13.52
N LEU A 103 9.68 6.51 14.41
CA LEU A 103 10.31 6.40 15.73
C LEU A 103 11.80 6.07 15.63
N ARG A 104 12.17 5.13 14.76
CA ARG A 104 13.56 4.78 14.47
C ARG A 104 14.37 6.03 14.09
N HIS A 105 13.84 6.85 13.19
CA HIS A 105 14.44 8.10 12.76
C HIS A 105 14.56 9.09 13.90
N VAL A 106 13.45 9.46 14.54
CA VAL A 106 13.41 10.50 15.57
C VAL A 106 14.21 10.09 16.81
N LYS A 107 14.19 8.81 17.19
CA LYS A 107 14.93 8.30 18.37
C LYS A 107 16.35 7.85 18.06
N ARG A 108 16.78 7.92 16.78
CA ARG A 108 18.15 7.58 16.36
C ARG A 108 18.55 6.15 16.75
N PHE A 109 17.64 5.17 16.58
CA PHE A 109 17.91 3.77 17.01
C PHE A 109 19.10 3.16 16.28
N ASP A 110 19.38 3.54 15.04
CA ASP A 110 20.55 3.09 14.30
C ASP A 110 21.86 3.61 14.89
N ASP A 111 21.84 4.85 15.40
CA ASP A 111 23.00 5.40 16.11
C ASP A 111 23.26 4.62 17.41
N PHE A 112 22.21 4.29 18.16
CA PHE A 112 22.36 3.48 19.38
C PHE A 112 22.89 2.08 19.09
N ALA A 113 22.47 1.45 18.00
CA ALA A 113 23.02 0.16 17.57
C ALA A 113 24.54 0.26 17.25
N ARG A 114 24.95 1.34 16.54
CA ARG A 114 26.36 1.61 16.27
C ARG A 114 27.16 1.88 17.54
N LEU A 115 26.63 2.71 18.46
CA LEU A 115 27.27 3.00 19.75
C LEU A 115 27.43 1.74 20.60
N GLN A 116 26.42 0.86 20.61
CA GLN A 116 26.50 -0.43 21.31
C GLN A 116 27.60 -1.29 20.73
N SER A 117 27.65 -1.44 19.39
CA SER A 117 28.70 -2.22 18.72
C SER A 117 30.10 -1.65 18.98
N GLY A 118 30.24 -0.32 18.97
CA GLY A 118 31.49 0.40 19.25
C GLY A 118 31.81 0.55 20.74
N ARG A 119 30.95 0.02 21.66
CA ARG A 119 31.12 0.18 23.11
C ARG A 119 31.34 1.62 23.54
N THR A 120 30.64 2.57 22.89
CA THR A 120 30.80 4.01 23.08
C THR A 120 29.63 4.58 23.87
N TRP A 121 29.91 5.39 24.90
CA TRP A 121 28.91 6.06 25.73
C TRP A 121 29.04 7.59 25.56
N PRO A 122 28.27 8.22 24.67
CA PRO A 122 28.33 9.65 24.43
C PRO A 122 27.68 10.47 25.55
N GLY A 123 27.96 11.74 25.59
CA GLY A 123 27.21 12.68 26.45
C GLY A 123 25.74 12.75 26.02
N ARG A 124 24.80 12.84 26.97
CA ARG A 124 23.35 12.79 26.71
C ARG A 124 22.90 13.84 25.69
N MET A 125 23.42 15.07 25.76
CA MET A 125 23.01 16.15 24.85
C MET A 125 23.45 15.95 23.41
N ALA A 126 24.54 15.20 23.18
CA ALA A 126 25.01 14.88 21.83
C ALA A 126 24.01 13.96 21.06
N MET A 127 23.13 13.26 21.80
CA MET A 127 22.11 12.38 21.27
C MET A 127 20.68 12.95 21.36
N ALA A 128 20.55 14.21 21.81
CA ALA A 128 19.24 14.83 21.95
C ALA A 128 18.56 15.04 20.59
N THR A 129 17.31 14.69 20.50
CA THR A 129 16.46 14.87 19.29
C THR A 129 15.13 15.50 19.68
N PRO A 130 14.54 16.32 18.80
CA PRO A 130 13.19 16.80 19.00
C PRO A 130 12.19 15.65 19.09
N PRO A 131 11.09 15.80 19.85
CA PRO A 131 10.07 14.76 19.93
C PRO A 131 9.33 14.60 18.60
N LEU A 132 8.66 13.45 18.43
CA LEU A 132 7.77 13.21 17.30
C LEU A 132 6.49 14.06 17.39
N ARG A 133 5.99 14.31 18.62
CA ARG A 133 4.83 15.19 18.88
C ARG A 133 5.03 16.57 18.24
N GLY A 134 4.02 17.06 17.55
CA GLY A 134 4.03 18.36 16.87
C GLY A 134 4.69 18.36 15.50
N ARG A 135 5.36 17.26 15.10
CA ARG A 135 5.84 17.08 13.73
C ARG A 135 4.67 16.95 12.77
N ARG A 136 4.90 17.26 11.49
CA ARG A 136 3.89 17.20 10.44
C ARG A 136 4.19 16.04 9.50
N ALA A 137 3.21 15.14 9.33
CA ALA A 137 3.27 14.03 8.38
C ALA A 137 2.29 14.27 7.24
N LEU A 138 2.76 14.19 6.01
CA LEU A 138 1.94 14.17 4.80
C LEU A 138 1.73 12.73 4.35
N ILE A 139 0.49 12.27 4.37
CA ILE A 139 0.09 10.96 3.85
C ILE A 139 -0.39 11.14 2.41
N VAL A 140 0.39 10.63 1.47
CA VAL A 140 0.05 10.65 0.04
C VAL A 140 -0.75 9.41 -0.29
N GLY A 141 -2.09 9.58 -0.36
CA GLY A 141 -3.06 8.50 -0.50
C GLY A 141 -3.78 8.18 0.81
N TYR A 142 -5.06 8.57 0.92
CA TYR A 142 -5.85 8.41 2.14
C TYR A 142 -6.84 7.24 2.04
N GLY A 143 -6.30 6.05 1.66
CA GLY A 143 -6.98 4.75 1.67
C GLY A 143 -6.89 4.05 3.03
N GLY A 144 -7.11 2.73 3.11
CA GLY A 144 -7.07 1.95 4.36
C GLY A 144 -5.77 2.11 5.13
N VAL A 145 -4.61 1.95 4.47
CA VAL A 145 -3.28 2.13 5.08
C VAL A 145 -3.07 3.56 5.55
N GLY A 146 -3.37 4.56 4.70
CA GLY A 146 -3.20 5.96 5.06
C GLY A 146 -4.06 6.39 6.24
N ARG A 147 -5.30 5.91 6.32
CA ARG A 147 -6.24 6.19 7.42
C ARG A 147 -5.79 5.54 8.73
N GLU A 148 -5.29 4.31 8.71
CA GLU A 148 -4.77 3.66 9.90
C GLU A 148 -3.46 4.33 10.36
N THR A 149 -2.58 4.68 9.43
CA THR A 149 -1.38 5.47 9.73
C THR A 149 -1.75 6.80 10.38
N ALA A 150 -2.76 7.50 9.86
CA ALA A 150 -3.24 8.75 10.44
C ALA A 150 -3.74 8.57 11.88
N ARG A 151 -4.51 7.50 12.15
CA ARG A 151 -5.01 7.19 13.49
C ARG A 151 -3.88 7.00 14.49
N LEU A 152 -2.89 6.18 14.15
CA LEU A 152 -1.73 5.94 15.02
C LEU A 152 -0.91 7.22 15.25
N LEU A 153 -0.61 7.96 14.18
CA LEU A 153 0.19 9.18 14.26
C LEU A 153 -0.51 10.30 15.05
N THR A 154 -1.81 10.47 14.86
CA THR A 154 -2.59 11.47 15.60
C THR A 154 -2.62 11.15 17.09
N ALA A 155 -2.77 9.88 17.48
CA ALA A 155 -2.69 9.45 18.88
C ALA A 155 -1.32 9.78 19.51
N MET A 156 -0.25 9.84 18.71
CA MET A 156 1.09 10.24 19.15
C MET A 156 1.30 11.77 19.12
N GLY A 157 0.30 12.54 18.73
CA GLY A 157 0.36 14.00 18.66
C GLY A 157 1.07 14.54 17.42
N VAL A 158 1.19 13.75 16.35
CA VAL A 158 1.66 14.19 15.03
C VAL A 158 0.52 14.91 14.32
N VAL A 159 0.82 16.02 13.65
CA VAL A 159 -0.13 16.72 12.80
C VAL A 159 -0.17 16.02 11.45
N VAL A 160 -1.30 15.46 11.06
CA VAL A 160 -1.44 14.73 9.80
C VAL A 160 -2.10 15.62 8.76
N ASP A 161 -1.48 15.71 7.58
CA ASP A 161 -2.10 16.19 6.34
C ASP A 161 -2.25 15.02 5.36
N ALA A 162 -3.18 15.11 4.43
CA ALA A 162 -3.43 14.06 3.45
C ALA A 162 -3.48 14.60 2.02
N ILE A 163 -3.01 13.81 1.06
CA ILE A 163 -3.30 13.98 -0.37
C ILE A 163 -4.34 12.95 -0.78
N GLN A 164 -5.40 13.40 -1.41
CA GLN A 164 -6.40 12.56 -2.08
C GLN A 164 -6.99 13.29 -3.29
N ARG A 165 -7.78 12.56 -4.10
CA ARG A 165 -8.33 13.13 -5.35
C ARG A 165 -9.32 14.27 -5.15
N THR A 166 -10.02 14.30 -4.02
CA THR A 166 -10.97 15.34 -3.64
C THR A 166 -10.59 15.90 -2.29
N THR A 167 -10.92 17.17 -2.03
CA THR A 167 -10.68 17.80 -0.71
C THR A 167 -11.79 17.50 0.30
N ASP A 168 -12.88 16.89 -0.16
CA ASP A 168 -14.01 16.57 0.71
C ASP A 168 -13.64 15.43 1.67
N ARG A 169 -14.04 15.57 2.91
CA ARG A 169 -13.92 14.51 3.90
C ARG A 169 -14.91 13.41 3.53
N GLN A 170 -14.38 12.23 3.23
CA GLN A 170 -15.19 11.12 2.76
C GLN A 170 -15.13 9.97 3.76
N ARG A 171 -16.30 9.40 4.03
CA ARG A 171 -16.40 8.14 4.74
C ARG A 171 -15.67 7.03 3.98
N TYR A 172 -14.91 6.22 4.70
CA TYR A 172 -14.23 5.08 4.10
C TYR A 172 -15.21 3.94 3.81
N ALA A 173 -15.31 3.56 2.56
CA ALA A 173 -16.18 2.47 2.11
C ALA A 173 -15.40 1.16 1.85
N GLY A 174 -14.09 1.13 2.09
CA GLY A 174 -13.26 -0.05 1.90
C GLY A 174 -13.24 -0.97 3.12
N TYR A 175 -12.52 -2.08 2.98
CA TYR A 175 -12.34 -3.06 4.04
C TYR A 175 -11.27 -2.65 5.04
N LEU A 176 -11.54 -2.84 6.33
CA LEU A 176 -10.57 -2.83 7.43
C LEU A 176 -10.83 -4.05 8.31
N PRO A 177 -9.77 -4.79 8.72
CA PRO A 177 -9.94 -6.09 9.38
C PRO A 177 -10.63 -6.04 10.74
N GLN A 178 -10.49 -4.94 11.47
CA GLN A 178 -10.96 -4.82 12.85
C GLN A 178 -11.77 -3.54 13.07
N PRO A 179 -12.78 -3.57 13.94
CA PRO A 179 -13.48 -2.38 14.39
C PRO A 179 -12.52 -1.38 15.05
N GLY A 180 -12.71 -0.09 14.78
CA GLY A 180 -11.88 0.97 15.35
C GLY A 180 -10.56 1.22 14.62
N MET A 181 -10.23 0.46 13.58
CA MET A 181 -9.12 0.77 12.71
C MET A 181 -9.46 1.93 11.76
N GLY A 182 -8.42 2.63 11.36
CA GLY A 182 -8.49 3.70 10.38
C GLY A 182 -9.17 4.97 10.89
N ASP A 183 -9.57 5.78 9.95
CA ASP A 183 -10.34 7.01 10.12
C ASP A 183 -11.62 6.89 9.28
N ALA A 184 -12.63 6.26 9.85
CA ALA A 184 -13.85 5.90 9.13
C ALA A 184 -14.52 7.12 8.48
N GLU A 185 -14.55 8.24 9.16
CA GLU A 185 -15.24 9.46 8.70
C GLU A 185 -14.30 10.46 7.98
N GLY A 186 -12.99 10.20 7.92
CA GLY A 186 -12.02 11.09 7.26
C GLY A 186 -11.74 12.39 8.03
N LEU A 187 -11.82 12.35 9.36
CA LEU A 187 -11.76 13.56 10.20
C LEU A 187 -10.37 13.87 10.76
N LEU A 188 -9.44 12.91 10.73
CA LEU A 188 -8.13 13.07 11.37
C LEU A 188 -7.16 14.02 10.64
N PRO A 189 -7.13 14.14 9.30
CA PRO A 189 -6.25 15.10 8.66
C PRO A 189 -6.59 16.53 9.04
N ALA A 190 -5.56 17.30 9.44
CA ALA A 190 -5.71 18.74 9.68
C ALA A 190 -6.04 19.46 8.36
N ARG A 191 -5.37 19.06 7.27
CA ARG A 191 -5.60 19.56 5.91
C ARG A 191 -5.68 18.41 4.93
N ILE A 192 -6.53 18.58 3.92
CA ILE A 192 -6.61 17.66 2.78
C ILE A 192 -6.29 18.46 1.53
N PHE A 193 -5.32 18.00 0.77
CA PHE A 193 -4.90 18.62 -0.48
C PHE A 193 -5.31 17.76 -1.66
N PRO A 194 -5.75 18.35 -2.77
CA PRO A 194 -5.88 17.65 -4.03
C PRO A 194 -4.49 17.36 -4.62
N THR A 195 -4.42 16.43 -5.56
CA THR A 195 -3.15 15.96 -6.14
C THR A 195 -2.35 17.11 -6.81
N GLU A 196 -3.04 18.09 -7.38
CA GLU A 196 -2.49 19.26 -8.07
C GLU A 196 -1.74 20.22 -7.12
N ARG A 197 -2.00 20.13 -5.82
CA ARG A 197 -1.32 20.93 -4.79
C ARG A 197 -0.29 20.13 -3.99
N LEU A 198 0.30 19.11 -4.61
CA LEU A 198 1.31 18.26 -4.00
C LEU A 198 2.51 19.07 -3.48
N ASP A 199 3.05 19.99 -4.29
CA ASP A 199 4.23 20.78 -3.92
C ASP A 199 4.00 21.63 -2.66
N GLU A 200 2.82 22.23 -2.54
CA GLU A 200 2.42 22.98 -1.35
C GLU A 200 2.37 22.10 -0.09
N ALA A 201 1.82 20.89 -0.23
CA ALA A 201 1.75 19.94 0.86
C ALA A 201 3.15 19.46 1.27
N LEU A 202 4.03 19.17 0.31
CA LEU A 202 5.41 18.74 0.52
C LEU A 202 6.25 19.79 1.26
N ALA A 203 6.05 21.08 0.95
CA ALA A 203 6.83 22.17 1.54
C ALA A 203 6.69 22.30 3.06
N SER A 204 5.61 21.75 3.65
CA SER A 204 5.34 21.84 5.09
C SER A 204 5.58 20.52 5.86
N ALA A 205 5.84 19.42 5.18
CA ALA A 205 5.91 18.08 5.78
C ALA A 205 7.31 17.75 6.32
N ASP A 206 7.39 17.30 7.58
CA ASP A 206 8.59 16.68 8.14
C ASP A 206 8.74 15.24 7.65
N PHE A 207 7.63 14.54 7.43
CA PHE A 207 7.56 13.17 6.94
C PHE A 207 6.60 13.10 5.76
N VAL A 208 7.01 12.43 4.69
CA VAL A 208 6.20 12.15 3.50
C VAL A 208 6.02 10.65 3.38
N ILE A 209 4.78 10.18 3.50
CA ILE A 209 4.42 8.76 3.55
C ILE A 209 3.62 8.41 2.31
N LEU A 210 4.15 7.48 1.48
CA LEU A 210 3.51 7.06 0.25
C LEU A 210 2.67 5.81 0.47
N THR A 211 1.36 5.92 0.22
CA THR A 211 0.36 4.84 0.35
C THR A 211 -0.62 4.80 -0.82
N ILE A 212 -0.24 5.36 -1.97
CA ILE A 212 -1.05 5.38 -3.21
C ILE A 212 -0.65 4.24 -4.16
N PRO A 213 -1.56 3.80 -5.04
CA PRO A 213 -1.19 2.86 -6.10
C PRO A 213 -0.29 3.50 -7.15
N LEU A 214 0.57 2.67 -7.78
CA LEU A 214 1.31 3.04 -8.97
C LEU A 214 0.37 2.97 -10.19
N THR A 215 0.31 4.07 -10.91
CA THR A 215 -0.43 4.23 -12.17
C THR A 215 0.41 5.07 -13.12
N PRO A 216 0.07 5.18 -14.41
CA PRO A 216 0.77 6.11 -15.31
C PRO A 216 0.85 7.55 -14.78
N ARG A 217 -0.18 8.00 -14.05
CA ARG A 217 -0.24 9.37 -13.48
C ARG A 217 0.56 9.54 -12.19
N THR A 218 0.84 8.47 -11.47
CA THR A 218 1.56 8.51 -10.19
C THR A 218 3.00 8.01 -10.31
N ARG A 219 3.40 7.52 -11.49
CA ARG A 219 4.78 7.15 -11.77
C ARG A 219 5.68 8.36 -11.61
N HIS A 220 6.76 8.17 -10.85
CA HIS A 220 7.72 9.23 -10.51
C HIS A 220 7.03 10.48 -9.94
N LEU A 221 6.02 10.26 -9.08
CA LEU A 221 5.35 11.35 -8.37
C LEU A 221 6.37 12.19 -7.58
N LEU A 222 7.33 11.49 -6.93
CA LEU A 222 8.50 12.14 -6.36
C LEU A 222 9.65 12.07 -7.38
N ASN A 223 9.93 13.21 -8.00
CA ASN A 223 10.96 13.44 -9.01
C ASN A 223 11.78 14.68 -8.64
N GLY A 224 12.73 15.11 -9.48
CA GLY A 224 13.58 16.25 -9.20
C GLY A 224 12.84 17.50 -8.71
N PRO A 225 11.88 18.03 -9.46
CA PRO A 225 11.05 19.17 -9.06
C PRO A 225 10.30 18.98 -7.73
N THR A 226 9.57 17.88 -7.55
CA THR A 226 8.79 17.64 -6.34
C THR A 226 9.66 17.39 -5.11
N LEU A 227 10.82 16.70 -5.27
CA LEU A 227 11.82 16.54 -4.20
C LEU A 227 12.43 17.89 -3.81
N ALA A 228 12.66 18.78 -4.78
CA ALA A 228 13.13 20.15 -4.50
C ALA A 228 12.09 21.00 -3.75
N ALA A 229 10.81 20.75 -3.93
CA ALA A 229 9.73 21.43 -3.21
C ALA A 229 9.57 20.96 -1.75
N MET A 230 10.13 19.81 -1.37
CA MET A 230 10.03 19.30 -0.01
C MET A 230 10.66 20.23 1.02
N LYS A 231 10.17 20.19 2.25
CA LYS A 231 10.84 20.83 3.38
C LYS A 231 12.28 20.30 3.51
N PRO A 232 13.30 21.15 3.73
CA PRO A 232 14.67 20.69 3.94
C PRO A 232 14.77 19.63 5.04
N CYS A 233 15.56 18.59 4.80
CA CYS A 233 15.74 17.44 5.69
C CYS A 233 14.45 16.65 5.99
N ALA A 234 13.41 16.77 5.17
CA ALA A 234 12.24 15.93 5.29
C ALA A 234 12.58 14.45 5.04
N VAL A 235 11.78 13.56 5.64
CA VAL A 235 11.98 12.11 5.57
C VAL A 235 10.90 11.49 4.68
N ILE A 236 11.30 10.62 3.77
CA ILE A 236 10.39 9.85 2.91
C ILE A 236 10.22 8.44 3.46
N ILE A 237 8.99 7.94 3.48
CA ILE A 237 8.66 6.55 3.80
C ILE A 237 7.80 6.00 2.69
N ASN A 238 8.33 5.05 1.91
CA ASN A 238 7.61 4.41 0.81
C ASN A 238 7.29 2.96 1.13
N VAL A 239 6.03 2.69 1.42
CA VAL A 239 5.46 1.37 1.64
C VAL A 239 4.46 0.97 0.54
N ALA A 240 4.42 1.73 -0.55
CA ALA A 240 3.44 1.54 -1.62
C ALA A 240 4.03 0.81 -2.83
N ARG A 241 4.76 1.50 -3.71
CA ARG A 241 5.42 0.94 -4.91
C ARG A 241 6.70 1.71 -5.23
N GLY A 242 7.75 1.02 -5.68
CA GLY A 242 9.04 1.62 -6.03
C GLY A 242 8.94 2.71 -7.10
N GLY A 243 8.20 2.45 -8.16
CA GLY A 243 8.04 3.38 -9.29
C GLY A 243 7.32 4.71 -8.98
N LEU A 244 6.90 4.95 -7.74
CA LEU A 244 6.41 6.27 -7.31
C LEU A 244 7.54 7.29 -7.14
N ILE A 245 8.77 6.83 -6.98
CA ILE A 245 9.94 7.67 -6.78
C ILE A 245 10.92 7.47 -7.94
N ASP A 246 11.42 8.55 -8.51
CA ASP A 246 12.59 8.52 -9.38
C ASP A 246 13.83 8.28 -8.50
N ALA A 247 14.43 7.11 -8.59
CA ALA A 247 15.54 6.70 -7.75
C ALA A 247 16.78 7.57 -7.96
N THR A 248 17.06 8.01 -9.19
CA THR A 248 18.20 8.89 -9.51
C THR A 248 18.00 10.27 -8.88
N ALA A 249 16.79 10.83 -9.03
CA ALA A 249 16.46 12.11 -8.42
C ALA A 249 16.48 12.04 -6.88
N LEU A 250 16.05 10.90 -6.29
CA LEU A 250 16.11 10.70 -4.85
C LEU A 250 17.54 10.70 -4.33
N ILE A 251 18.46 9.96 -4.96
CA ILE A 251 19.88 9.95 -4.56
C ILE A 251 20.46 11.36 -4.59
N ALA A 252 20.23 12.10 -5.67
CA ALA A 252 20.72 13.49 -5.78
C ALA A 252 20.13 14.41 -4.69
N ALA A 253 18.84 14.21 -4.32
CA ALA A 253 18.20 14.98 -3.27
C ALA A 253 18.73 14.63 -1.86
N LEU A 254 19.11 13.37 -1.62
CA LEU A 254 19.76 12.90 -0.39
C LEU A 254 21.19 13.42 -0.29
N ASP A 255 21.99 13.34 -1.37
CA ASP A 255 23.36 13.83 -1.44
C ASP A 255 23.45 15.34 -1.17
N SER A 256 22.47 16.10 -1.66
CA SER A 256 22.40 17.54 -1.42
C SER A 256 21.84 17.92 -0.03
N GLY A 257 21.37 16.96 0.76
CA GLY A 257 20.72 17.19 2.04
C GLY A 257 19.28 17.79 1.93
N ARG A 258 18.73 17.89 0.72
CA ARG A 258 17.34 18.33 0.54
C ARG A 258 16.38 17.33 1.18
N VAL A 259 16.57 16.05 0.98
CA VAL A 259 15.91 14.96 1.69
C VAL A 259 16.84 14.47 2.78
N GLY A 260 16.35 14.34 4.01
CA GLY A 260 17.17 13.93 5.15
C GLY A 260 17.38 12.42 5.22
N HIS A 261 16.37 11.64 4.90
CA HIS A 261 16.43 10.18 4.90
C HIS A 261 15.28 9.58 4.06
N ALA A 262 15.50 8.38 3.53
CA ALA A 262 14.47 7.62 2.85
C ALA A 262 14.37 6.18 3.41
N TYR A 263 13.19 5.80 3.90
CA TYR A 263 12.84 4.42 4.28
C TYR A 263 12.07 3.79 3.13
N LEU A 264 12.68 2.84 2.45
CA LEU A 264 12.14 2.23 1.23
C LEU A 264 11.88 0.74 1.48
N ASP A 265 10.61 0.35 1.42
CA ASP A 265 10.19 -1.05 1.52
C ASP A 265 9.95 -1.68 0.14
N VAL A 266 9.88 -0.84 -0.90
CA VAL A 266 9.50 -1.24 -2.26
C VAL A 266 10.40 -0.60 -3.30
N PHE A 267 10.63 -1.33 -4.42
CA PHE A 267 11.59 -0.95 -5.45
C PHE A 267 11.07 -1.19 -6.86
N GLU A 268 11.84 -0.77 -7.86
CA GLU A 268 11.59 -1.06 -9.26
C GLU A 268 12.94 -1.21 -9.99
N PRO A 269 13.29 -2.44 -10.47
CA PRO A 269 12.53 -3.70 -10.31
C PRO A 269 12.61 -4.29 -8.89
N GLU A 270 11.76 -5.26 -8.61
CA GLU A 270 11.85 -6.16 -7.47
C GLU A 270 12.11 -7.59 -7.94
N PRO A 271 13.04 -8.34 -7.28
CA PRO A 271 13.91 -7.93 -6.17
C PRO A 271 14.89 -6.82 -6.56
N LEU A 272 15.27 -5.98 -5.57
CA LEU A 272 16.29 -4.94 -5.77
C LEU A 272 17.63 -5.59 -6.14
N ALA A 273 18.22 -5.19 -7.26
CA ALA A 273 19.50 -5.73 -7.74
C ALA A 273 20.60 -5.55 -6.70
N ALA A 274 21.50 -6.55 -6.57
CA ALA A 274 22.54 -6.56 -5.54
C ALA A 274 23.56 -5.42 -5.70
N ASP A 275 23.75 -4.91 -6.91
CA ASP A 275 24.63 -3.79 -7.26
C ASP A 275 23.92 -2.42 -7.22
N SER A 276 22.65 -2.38 -6.81
CA SER A 276 21.91 -1.12 -6.74
C SER A 276 22.57 -0.14 -5.76
N PRO A 277 22.79 1.14 -6.15
CA PRO A 277 23.34 2.16 -5.28
C PRO A 277 22.48 2.45 -4.04
N LEU A 278 21.21 2.09 -4.06
CA LEU A 278 20.30 2.27 -2.92
C LEU A 278 20.73 1.48 -1.69
N TRP A 279 21.41 0.32 -1.85
CA TRP A 279 21.91 -0.49 -0.73
C TRP A 279 22.98 0.21 0.12
N ALA A 280 23.88 0.93 -0.56
CA ALA A 280 25.05 1.51 0.08
C ALA A 280 24.85 2.96 0.55
N HIS A 281 23.74 3.61 0.17
CA HIS A 281 23.55 5.02 0.50
C HIS A 281 23.27 5.22 2.00
N PRO A 282 24.07 6.06 2.71
CA PRO A 282 24.00 6.17 4.18
C PRO A 282 22.66 6.73 4.70
N SER A 283 21.94 7.47 3.87
CA SER A 283 20.62 8.05 4.19
C SER A 283 19.46 7.26 3.60
N ILE A 284 19.68 5.99 3.21
CA ILE A 284 18.62 5.09 2.75
C ILE A 284 18.56 3.88 3.68
N THR A 285 17.37 3.53 4.11
CA THR A 285 17.10 2.25 4.76
C THR A 285 16.25 1.40 3.79
N VAL A 286 16.75 0.21 3.48
CA VAL A 286 16.11 -0.77 2.60
C VAL A 286 15.47 -1.86 3.44
N THR A 287 14.22 -2.22 3.13
CA THR A 287 13.56 -3.45 3.61
C THR A 287 12.96 -4.20 2.42
N PRO A 288 12.95 -5.55 2.43
CA PRO A 288 12.61 -6.33 1.24
C PRO A 288 11.10 -6.60 1.12
N HIS A 289 10.31 -5.54 0.96
CA HIS A 289 8.84 -5.56 0.78
C HIS A 289 8.10 -6.30 1.92
N MET A 290 8.43 -5.93 3.16
CA MET A 290 7.98 -6.60 4.38
C MET A 290 6.91 -5.85 5.16
N SER A 291 6.62 -4.58 4.83
CA SER A 291 5.71 -3.72 5.62
C SER A 291 4.30 -4.28 5.78
N GLY A 292 3.81 -5.05 4.80
CA GLY A 292 2.48 -5.67 4.81
C GLY A 292 2.47 -7.16 5.13
N VAL A 293 3.63 -7.78 5.39
CA VAL A 293 3.72 -9.24 5.63
C VAL A 293 3.27 -9.56 7.04
N MET A 294 2.36 -10.50 7.17
CA MET A 294 1.80 -10.96 8.45
C MET A 294 1.48 -12.45 8.43
N PRO A 295 1.61 -13.15 9.56
CA PRO A 295 1.35 -14.60 9.62
C PRO A 295 -0.10 -14.99 9.30
N ASP A 296 -1.06 -14.13 9.63
CA ASP A 296 -2.50 -14.36 9.48
C ASP A 296 -3.10 -13.76 8.19
N ALA A 297 -2.28 -13.49 7.19
CA ALA A 297 -2.72 -12.92 5.91
C ALA A 297 -3.87 -13.73 5.26
N ALA A 298 -3.80 -15.05 5.31
CA ALA A 298 -4.86 -15.93 4.78
C ALA A 298 -6.20 -15.74 5.49
N VAL A 299 -6.18 -15.53 6.83
CA VAL A 299 -7.40 -15.28 7.63
C VAL A 299 -8.03 -13.95 7.26
N GLN A 300 -7.22 -12.91 7.04
CA GLN A 300 -7.70 -11.59 6.62
C GLN A 300 -8.28 -11.64 5.20
N GLN A 301 -7.63 -12.37 4.29
CA GLN A 301 -8.13 -12.61 2.92
C GLN A 301 -9.50 -13.33 2.96
N GLU A 302 -9.60 -14.41 3.74
CA GLU A 302 -10.85 -15.14 3.92
C GLU A 302 -11.96 -14.22 4.44
N GLY A 303 -11.66 -13.41 5.45
CA GLY A 303 -12.62 -12.48 6.06
C GLY A 303 -13.22 -11.50 5.06
N LEU A 304 -12.38 -10.88 4.22
CA LEU A 304 -12.80 -9.98 3.15
C LEU A 304 -13.58 -10.72 2.06
N LEU A 305 -13.07 -11.86 1.60
CA LEU A 305 -13.73 -12.65 0.55
C LEU A 305 -15.12 -13.10 1.00
N ARG A 306 -15.27 -13.58 2.24
CA ARG A 306 -16.56 -14.00 2.81
C ARG A 306 -17.57 -12.85 2.80
N GLN A 307 -17.18 -11.66 3.25
CA GLN A 307 -18.06 -10.50 3.22
C GLN A 307 -18.48 -10.15 1.78
N ASN A 308 -17.55 -10.20 0.85
CA ASN A 308 -17.82 -9.90 -0.56
C ASN A 308 -18.69 -10.99 -1.24
N LEU A 309 -18.56 -12.25 -0.85
CA LEU A 309 -19.46 -13.33 -1.33
C LEU A 309 -20.91 -13.06 -0.92
N VAL A 310 -21.14 -12.73 0.35
CA VAL A 310 -22.48 -12.38 0.85
C VAL A 310 -23.04 -11.16 0.10
N ARG A 311 -22.25 -10.10 -0.07
CA ARG A 311 -22.64 -8.90 -0.82
C ARG A 311 -22.95 -9.21 -2.29
N CYS A 312 -22.13 -10.05 -2.92
CA CYS A 312 -22.34 -10.47 -4.30
C CYS A 312 -23.68 -11.21 -4.48
N GLN A 313 -24.02 -12.10 -3.56
CA GLN A 313 -25.28 -12.84 -3.55
C GLN A 313 -26.49 -11.92 -3.32
N ALA A 314 -26.34 -10.91 -2.46
CA ALA A 314 -27.35 -9.90 -2.20
C ALA A 314 -27.49 -8.83 -3.31
N GLY A 315 -26.64 -8.87 -4.34
CA GLY A 315 -26.59 -7.83 -5.38
C GLY A 315 -26.06 -6.48 -4.91
N GLU A 316 -25.38 -6.45 -3.75
CA GLU A 316 -24.79 -5.25 -3.17
C GLU A 316 -23.45 -4.89 -3.81
N PRO A 317 -22.99 -3.63 -3.70
CA PRO A 317 -21.61 -3.25 -4.05
C PRO A 317 -20.59 -4.05 -3.24
N LEU A 318 -19.52 -4.51 -3.89
CA LEU A 318 -18.42 -5.20 -3.20
C LEU A 318 -17.56 -4.21 -2.39
N LEU A 319 -17.00 -4.68 -1.29
CA LEU A 319 -15.92 -3.96 -0.64
C LEU A 319 -14.70 -3.93 -1.57
N ASN A 320 -14.03 -2.80 -1.62
CA ASN A 320 -12.87 -2.56 -2.48
C ASN A 320 -13.14 -2.81 -3.98
N GLU A 321 -14.34 -2.61 -4.45
CA GLU A 321 -14.67 -2.72 -5.87
C GLU A 321 -13.95 -1.63 -6.66
N ILE A 322 -13.28 -2.03 -7.73
CA ILE A 322 -12.50 -1.14 -8.58
C ILE A 322 -13.39 -0.61 -9.69
N ALA A 323 -13.57 0.70 -9.71
CA ALA A 323 -14.37 1.33 -10.76
C ALA A 323 -13.78 1.04 -12.15
N PRO A 324 -14.61 0.68 -13.17
CA PRO A 324 -14.13 0.31 -14.50
C PRO A 324 -13.21 1.34 -15.16
N VAL A 325 -13.41 2.64 -14.88
CA VAL A 325 -12.54 3.72 -15.39
C VAL A 325 -11.09 3.58 -14.93
N ARG A 326 -10.84 2.98 -13.76
CA ARG A 326 -9.48 2.75 -13.24
C ARG A 326 -8.78 1.57 -13.88
N LEU A 327 -9.53 0.66 -14.48
CA LEU A 327 -9.01 -0.52 -15.19
C LEU A 327 -8.64 -0.20 -16.63
N LYS A 328 -9.04 0.95 -17.15
CA LYS A 328 -8.70 1.40 -18.51
C LYS A 328 -7.31 2.06 -18.62
N GLY A 329 -6.68 2.39 -17.49
CA GLY A 329 -5.39 3.05 -17.41
C GLY A 329 -5.47 4.56 -17.23
#